data_6f92d7b0a89b1909b31777db34bb4e82
#
_entry.id   6f92d7b0a89b1909b31777db34bb4e82
#
_cell.length_a   1.000
_cell.length_b   1.000
_cell.length_c   1.000
_cell.angle_alpha   90.00
_cell.angle_beta   90.00
_cell.angle_gamma   90.00
#
_symmetry.space_group_name_H-M   'P 1'
#
loop_
_entity.id
_entity.type
_entity.pdbx_description
1 polymer ?
#
loop_
_entity_poly.entity_id
_entity_poly.type
_entity_poly.pdbx_seq_one_letter_code
_entity_poly.pdbx_strand_id
1 'polypeptide(L)'
;MRNKKHILLTTLTITFLSCFTYVISQTKPVTESKPPQQDTVKTVRPNLIAIPTDSVFTDKGLKLKPYKKNAHASYYADRFNGKKTANGSRFSNSAYTAAHKKLPFGTRIKVTNEANGKFVIVKVTDRGPFVKTRELDLSKRAFMEITKSKGSGAMKVTIETIVE
;
A
#
# COMPACT_ATOMS: atom_id res chain seq x y z
N MET A 1 29.47 -8.82 -55.76
CA MET A 1 28.72 -9.60 -54.72
C MET A 1 27.82 -8.64 -53.95
N ARG A 2 26.57 -8.55 -54.33
CA ARG A 2 25.63 -7.51 -53.84
C ARG A 2 24.65 -8.12 -52.83
N ASN A 3 24.55 -7.49 -51.68
CA ASN A 3 23.90 -7.82 -50.44
C ASN A 3 22.50 -8.48 -50.53
N LYS A 4 22.44 -9.78 -50.25
CA LYS A 4 21.18 -10.55 -50.07
C LYS A 4 20.53 -10.34 -48.70
N LYS A 5 21.04 -9.42 -47.85
CA LYS A 5 20.55 -9.23 -46.50
C LYS A 5 19.42 -8.19 -46.33
N HIS A 6 19.13 -7.39 -47.37
CA HIS A 6 18.11 -6.35 -47.29
C HIS A 6 16.74 -6.74 -47.84
N ILE A 7 16.62 -7.89 -48.51
CA ILE A 7 15.35 -8.34 -49.11
C ILE A 7 14.48 -9.12 -48.12
N LEU A 8 15.07 -9.64 -47.03
CA LEU A 8 14.31 -10.45 -46.04
C LEU A 8 13.62 -9.61 -44.94
N LEU A 9 13.89 -8.31 -44.87
CA LEU A 9 13.34 -7.44 -43.83
C LEU A 9 12.08 -6.67 -44.24
N THR A 10 11.79 -6.64 -45.55
CA THR A 10 10.64 -5.87 -46.07
C THR A 10 9.38 -6.67 -46.30
N THR A 11 9.43 -8.01 -46.22
CA THR A 11 8.27 -8.87 -46.42
C THR A 11 7.52 -9.22 -45.11
N LEU A 12 8.10 -8.89 -43.93
CA LEU A 12 7.48 -9.21 -42.65
C LEU A 12 6.61 -8.08 -42.07
N THR A 13 6.58 -6.91 -42.70
CA THR A 13 5.81 -5.76 -42.18
C THR A 13 4.44 -5.57 -42.84
N ILE A 14 4.07 -6.37 -43.84
CA ILE A 14 2.82 -6.18 -44.62
C ILE A 14 1.70 -7.13 -44.15
N THR A 15 1.99 -8.17 -43.35
CA THR A 15 1.00 -9.15 -42.92
C THR A 15 0.32 -8.85 -41.55
N PHE A 16 0.66 -7.73 -40.88
CA PHE A 16 0.10 -7.42 -39.54
C PHE A 16 -0.98 -6.32 -39.53
N LEU A 17 -1.41 -5.83 -40.70
CA LEU A 17 -2.37 -4.71 -40.77
C LEU A 17 -3.76 -5.08 -41.30
N SER A 18 -4.14 -6.35 -41.37
CA SER A 18 -5.45 -6.75 -41.92
C SER A 18 -6.40 -7.48 -40.97
N CYS A 19 -6.15 -7.45 -39.65
CA CYS A 19 -7.02 -8.18 -38.68
C CYS A 19 -7.66 -7.29 -37.60
N PHE A 20 -7.84 -5.97 -37.85
CA PHE A 20 -8.44 -5.07 -36.84
C PHE A 20 -9.68 -4.32 -37.31
N THR A 21 -10.53 -4.95 -38.10
CA THR A 21 -11.87 -4.41 -38.40
C THR A 21 -12.90 -5.51 -38.47
N TYR A 22 -13.37 -6.03 -37.34
CA TYR A 22 -14.70 -6.66 -37.27
C TYR A 22 -15.05 -6.97 -35.82
N VAL A 23 -15.65 -6.05 -35.08
CA VAL A 23 -16.66 -6.29 -34.04
C VAL A 23 -17.23 -4.93 -33.61
N ILE A 24 -18.18 -4.40 -34.39
CA ILE A 24 -19.18 -3.47 -33.86
C ILE A 24 -20.50 -3.97 -34.46
N SER A 25 -21.31 -4.58 -33.65
CA SER A 25 -22.77 -4.51 -33.72
C SER A 25 -23.38 -5.54 -32.79
N GLN A 26 -24.00 -5.06 -31.72
CA GLN A 26 -25.35 -5.45 -31.28
C GLN A 26 -25.60 -4.96 -29.86
N THR A 27 -26.01 -3.73 -29.74
CA THR A 27 -26.75 -3.26 -28.57
C THR A 27 -28.25 -3.42 -28.88
N LYS A 28 -28.96 -4.27 -28.14
CA LYS A 28 -30.44 -4.27 -28.07
C LYS A 28 -30.85 -3.46 -26.83
N PRO A 29 -31.89 -2.62 -26.92
CA PRO A 29 -32.39 -1.86 -25.80
C PRO A 29 -33.27 -2.73 -24.90
N VAL A 30 -33.06 -2.66 -23.60
CA VAL A 30 -33.94 -3.23 -22.58
C VAL A 30 -34.84 -2.14 -22.04
N THR A 31 -36.09 -2.41 -22.17
CA THR A 31 -37.31 -1.67 -21.79
C THR A 31 -37.33 -1.36 -20.29
N GLU A 32 -37.69 -0.12 -20.04
CA GLU A 32 -38.09 0.48 -18.77
C GLU A 32 -39.30 -0.25 -18.15
N SER A 33 -39.21 -0.69 -16.91
CA SER A 33 -40.36 -1.04 -16.09
C SER A 33 -40.23 -0.47 -14.68
N LYS A 34 -41.26 0.31 -14.37
CA LYS A 34 -41.61 1.09 -13.19
C LYS A 34 -41.68 0.25 -11.89
N PRO A 35 -41.41 0.85 -10.71
CA PRO A 35 -41.37 0.14 -9.44
C PRO A 35 -42.75 -0.06 -8.80
N PRO A 36 -42.93 -1.09 -7.97
CA PRO A 36 -44.00 -1.14 -6.99
C PRO A 36 -43.54 -0.64 -5.59
N GLN A 37 -44.50 -0.01 -4.95
CA GLN A 37 -44.39 0.61 -3.61
C GLN A 37 -44.27 -0.41 -2.46
N GLN A 38 -43.52 0.02 -1.48
CA GLN A 38 -43.68 -0.01 -0.02
C GLN A 38 -44.45 -1.17 0.63
N ASP A 39 -43.71 -1.91 1.46
CA ASP A 39 -44.24 -2.38 2.74
C ASP A 39 -43.16 -2.32 3.83
N THR A 40 -43.55 -1.73 4.94
CA THR A 40 -42.82 -1.43 6.15
C THR A 40 -42.44 -2.71 6.93
N VAL A 41 -41.17 -3.05 7.00
CA VAL A 41 -40.67 -3.95 8.04
C VAL A 41 -39.56 -3.22 8.80
N LYS A 42 -39.84 -2.93 10.07
CA LYS A 42 -38.86 -2.48 11.07
C LYS A 42 -37.79 -3.57 11.25
N THR A 43 -36.66 -3.44 10.57
CA THR A 43 -35.47 -4.23 10.86
C THR A 43 -34.47 -3.34 11.58
N VAL A 44 -34.23 -3.69 12.83
CA VAL A 44 -33.20 -3.15 13.71
C VAL A 44 -31.86 -3.16 12.95
N ARG A 45 -31.35 -2.00 12.63
CA ARG A 45 -30.02 -1.84 12.03
C ARG A 45 -28.96 -2.14 13.12
N PRO A 46 -28.05 -3.09 12.91
CA PRO A 46 -26.82 -3.09 13.68
C PRO A 46 -26.09 -1.77 13.39
N ASN A 47 -25.73 -1.07 14.42
CA ASN A 47 -24.98 0.16 14.37
C ASN A 47 -23.59 -0.13 13.72
N LEU A 48 -23.52 -0.03 12.40
CA LEU A 48 -22.26 0.03 11.69
C LEU A 48 -21.62 1.35 12.10
N ILE A 49 -20.71 1.28 13.06
CA ILE A 49 -19.78 2.34 13.37
C ILE A 49 -19.06 2.65 12.04
N ALA A 50 -19.46 3.72 11.40
CA ALA A 50 -18.77 4.27 10.26
C ALA A 50 -17.34 4.55 10.73
N ILE A 51 -16.39 3.75 10.25
CA ILE A 51 -14.97 4.02 10.41
C ILE A 51 -14.71 5.28 9.58
N PRO A 52 -14.33 6.42 10.20
CA PRO A 52 -14.02 7.62 9.42
C PRO A 52 -12.85 7.31 8.49
N THR A 53 -13.07 7.48 7.19
CA THR A 53 -12.08 7.26 6.12
C THR A 53 -10.95 8.31 6.14
N ASP A 54 -11.01 9.23 7.09
CA ASP A 54 -10.00 10.27 7.30
C ASP A 54 -9.37 10.08 8.67
N SER A 55 -8.49 9.08 8.79
CA SER A 55 -7.71 8.85 10.00
C SER A 55 -6.57 9.88 10.08
N VAL A 56 -6.92 11.10 10.45
CA VAL A 56 -5.96 12.02 11.05
C VAL A 56 -5.55 11.39 12.38
N PHE A 57 -4.44 10.64 12.37
CA PHE A 57 -3.86 10.12 13.59
C PHE A 57 -3.40 11.30 14.44
N THR A 58 -4.20 11.68 15.44
CA THR A 58 -3.76 12.61 16.47
C THR A 58 -3.08 11.83 17.57
N ASP A 59 -1.93 12.31 18.03
CA ASP A 59 -1.18 11.72 19.15
C ASP A 59 -1.67 12.19 20.52
N LYS A 60 -2.77 12.95 20.56
CA LYS A 60 -3.37 13.45 21.80
C LYS A 60 -3.77 12.30 22.71
N GLY A 61 -3.14 12.23 23.89
CA GLY A 61 -3.42 11.24 24.93
C GLY A 61 -2.58 9.97 24.85
N LEU A 62 -1.69 9.80 23.88
CA LEU A 62 -0.75 8.67 23.85
C LEU A 62 0.46 8.93 24.75
N LYS A 63 0.77 7.99 25.63
CA LYS A 63 2.04 8.00 26.36
C LYS A 63 3.16 7.53 25.43
N LEU A 64 4.07 8.43 25.07
CA LEU A 64 5.16 8.16 24.13
C LEU A 64 6.49 8.07 24.89
N LYS A 65 7.27 7.03 24.60
CA LYS A 65 8.66 6.89 25.06
C LYS A 65 9.60 7.00 23.88
N PRO A 66 10.54 7.97 23.88
CA PRO A 66 11.53 8.11 22.82
C PRO A 66 12.34 6.82 22.66
N TYR A 67 12.55 6.39 21.43
CA TYR A 67 13.35 5.22 21.10
C TYR A 67 14.58 5.60 20.28
N LYS A 68 14.41 6.22 19.13
CA LYS A 68 15.54 6.58 18.25
C LYS A 68 15.19 7.77 17.34
N LYS A 69 16.12 8.72 17.24
CA LYS A 69 16.08 9.82 16.26
C LYS A 69 17.05 9.53 15.11
N ASN A 70 16.89 10.21 13.98
CA ASN A 70 17.70 10.06 12.76
C ASN A 70 17.78 8.60 12.27
N ALA A 71 16.76 7.79 12.55
CA ALA A 71 16.67 6.42 12.08
C ALA A 71 16.40 6.36 10.59
N HIS A 72 17.06 5.46 9.87
CA HIS A 72 16.78 5.22 8.45
C HIS A 72 15.61 4.26 8.30
N ALA A 73 14.53 4.73 7.68
CA ALA A 73 13.37 3.92 7.33
C ALA A 73 13.26 3.72 5.83
N SER A 74 12.86 2.54 5.39
CA SER A 74 12.45 2.22 4.02
C SER A 74 11.10 1.48 4.03
N TYR A 75 10.70 0.90 2.90
CA TYR A 75 9.47 0.11 2.82
C TYR A 75 9.67 -1.19 2.08
N TYR A 76 8.75 -2.12 2.33
CA TYR A 76 8.75 -3.43 1.69
C TYR A 76 8.42 -3.36 0.20
N ALA A 77 9.18 -4.10 -0.61
CA ALA A 77 8.83 -4.32 -2.00
C ALA A 77 7.53 -5.15 -2.13
N ASP A 78 6.77 -4.92 -3.20
CA ASP A 78 5.46 -5.56 -3.42
C ASP A 78 5.53 -7.09 -3.47
N ARG A 79 6.67 -7.68 -3.84
CA ARG A 79 6.90 -9.14 -3.83
C ARG A 79 6.78 -9.81 -2.46
N PHE A 80 6.78 -9.05 -1.37
CA PHE A 80 6.60 -9.56 -0.01
C PHE A 80 5.14 -9.61 0.42
N ASN A 81 4.23 -8.98 -0.33
CA ASN A 81 2.81 -8.98 0.00
C ASN A 81 2.26 -10.41 0.06
N GLY A 82 1.52 -10.74 1.11
CA GLY A 82 0.97 -12.07 1.36
C GLY A 82 1.95 -13.09 1.97
N LYS A 83 3.25 -12.79 2.06
CA LYS A 83 4.24 -13.68 2.70
C LYS A 83 4.10 -13.67 4.21
N LYS A 84 4.55 -14.76 4.85
CA LYS A 84 4.55 -14.90 6.32
C LYS A 84 5.62 -14.00 6.93
N THR A 85 5.27 -13.25 7.95
CA THR A 85 6.17 -12.43 8.76
C THR A 85 6.75 -13.24 9.91
N ALA A 86 7.77 -12.71 10.58
CA ALA A 86 8.46 -13.40 11.67
C ALA A 86 7.56 -13.67 12.90
N ASN A 87 6.49 -12.88 13.11
CA ASN A 87 5.51 -13.16 14.16
C ASN A 87 4.44 -14.17 13.73
N GLY A 88 4.51 -14.73 12.52
CA GLY A 88 3.60 -15.73 11.98
C GLY A 88 2.40 -15.17 11.20
N SER A 89 2.14 -13.87 11.23
CA SER A 89 1.05 -13.27 10.44
C SER A 89 1.41 -13.15 8.95
N ARG A 90 0.43 -12.84 8.11
CA ARG A 90 0.68 -12.51 6.69
C ARG A 90 0.95 -11.02 6.53
N PHE A 91 2.01 -10.71 5.82
CA PHE A 91 2.36 -9.32 5.49
C PHE A 91 1.36 -8.73 4.48
N SER A 92 0.96 -7.48 4.72
CA SER A 92 0.17 -6.70 3.78
C SER A 92 0.74 -5.30 3.61
N ASN A 93 1.02 -4.92 2.36
CA ASN A 93 1.43 -3.56 2.04
C ASN A 93 0.34 -2.50 2.29
N SER A 94 -0.90 -2.91 2.47
CA SER A 94 -2.04 -2.04 2.79
C SER A 94 -2.26 -1.86 4.31
N ALA A 95 -1.55 -2.61 5.15
CA ALA A 95 -1.64 -2.51 6.60
C ALA A 95 -0.68 -1.46 7.17
N TYR A 96 -0.86 -1.11 8.44
CA TYR A 96 0.07 -0.26 9.20
C TYR A 96 0.99 -1.13 10.05
N THR A 97 2.01 -1.71 9.42
CA THR A 97 2.97 -2.62 10.05
C THR A 97 4.40 -2.25 9.72
N ALA A 98 5.32 -2.75 10.53
CA ALA A 98 6.74 -2.54 10.36
C ALA A 98 7.56 -3.79 10.73
N ALA A 99 8.75 -3.90 10.12
CA ALA A 99 9.83 -4.73 10.61
C ALA A 99 10.81 -3.89 11.43
N HIS A 100 11.22 -4.43 12.57
CA HIS A 100 12.23 -3.83 13.43
C HIS A 100 13.17 -4.90 14.01
N LYS A 101 14.47 -4.57 14.15
CA LYS A 101 15.50 -5.54 14.58
C LYS A 101 15.29 -6.07 15.99
N LYS A 102 14.91 -5.20 16.94
CA LYS A 102 14.97 -5.47 18.38
C LYS A 102 13.65 -5.33 19.11
N LEU A 103 12.76 -4.41 18.69
CA LEU A 103 11.50 -4.18 19.39
C LEU A 103 10.64 -5.46 19.41
N PRO A 104 9.96 -5.77 20.53
CA PRO A 104 9.06 -6.92 20.62
C PRO A 104 7.97 -6.90 19.56
N PHE A 105 7.50 -8.08 19.13
CA PHE A 105 6.33 -8.16 18.27
C PHE A 105 5.11 -7.61 19.01
N GLY A 106 4.24 -6.94 18.28
CA GLY A 106 3.06 -6.31 18.85
C GLY A 106 3.30 -4.87 19.33
N THR A 107 4.55 -4.47 19.57
CA THR A 107 4.85 -3.08 19.97
C THR A 107 4.29 -2.10 18.97
N ARG A 108 3.51 -1.15 19.45
CA ARG A 108 3.04 -0.01 18.65
C ARG A 108 4.08 1.10 18.71
N ILE A 109 4.43 1.65 17.57
CA ILE A 109 5.40 2.73 17.47
C ILE A 109 4.81 3.87 16.66
N LYS A 110 5.09 5.10 17.08
CA LYS A 110 4.90 6.31 16.30
C LYS A 110 6.17 6.57 15.52
N VAL A 111 6.03 6.71 14.20
CA VAL A 111 7.13 6.96 13.27
C VAL A 111 6.90 8.32 12.64
N THR A 112 7.76 9.29 12.95
CA THR A 112 7.65 10.66 12.46
C THR A 112 8.73 10.92 11.41
N ASN A 113 8.35 11.35 10.22
CA ASN A 113 9.30 11.79 9.19
C ASN A 113 9.87 13.16 9.57
N GLU A 114 11.19 13.22 9.77
CA GLU A 114 11.88 14.44 10.24
C GLU A 114 11.88 15.57 9.21
N ALA A 115 11.66 15.27 7.93
CA ALA A 115 11.68 16.28 6.88
C ALA A 115 10.37 17.09 6.74
N ASN A 116 9.24 16.56 7.25
CA ASN A 116 7.93 17.20 7.09
C ASN A 116 7.04 17.13 8.34
N GLY A 117 7.48 16.47 9.41
CA GLY A 117 6.74 16.30 10.67
C GLY A 117 5.54 15.36 10.59
N LYS A 118 5.21 14.78 9.42
CA LYS A 118 4.13 13.79 9.32
C LYS A 118 4.49 12.53 10.06
N PHE A 119 3.50 11.91 10.69
CA PHE A 119 3.72 10.66 11.42
C PHE A 119 2.67 9.62 11.10
N VAL A 120 2.99 8.38 11.43
CA VAL A 120 2.10 7.23 11.34
C VAL A 120 2.32 6.33 12.55
N ILE A 121 1.27 5.65 13.01
CA ILE A 121 1.36 4.62 14.05
C ILE A 121 1.33 3.26 13.37
N VAL A 122 2.34 2.44 13.64
CA VAL A 122 2.47 1.11 13.07
C VAL A 122 2.73 0.08 14.16
N LYS A 123 2.39 -1.19 13.87
CA LYS A 123 2.64 -2.33 14.74
C LYS A 123 3.86 -3.12 14.24
N VAL A 124 4.77 -3.47 15.13
CA VAL A 124 5.92 -4.33 14.81
C VAL A 124 5.43 -5.77 14.65
N THR A 125 5.55 -6.32 13.45
CA THR A 125 5.11 -7.68 13.12
C THR A 125 6.21 -8.55 12.53
N ASP A 126 7.33 -7.93 12.14
CA ASP A 126 8.40 -8.64 11.45
C ASP A 126 9.79 -8.29 11.99
N ARG A 127 10.78 -9.10 11.59
CA ARG A 127 12.22 -8.89 11.88
C ARG A 127 12.93 -8.33 10.67
N GLY A 128 13.86 -7.46 10.91
CA GLY A 128 14.63 -6.70 9.93
C GLY A 128 14.60 -5.21 10.25
N PRO A 129 15.12 -4.37 9.38
CA PRO A 129 15.91 -4.68 8.17
C PRO A 129 17.21 -5.40 8.46
N PHE A 130 17.62 -6.33 7.57
CA PHE A 130 18.92 -6.98 7.67
C PHE A 130 20.07 -6.15 7.09
N VAL A 131 19.75 -5.01 6.47
CA VAL A 131 20.73 -4.01 6.04
C VAL A 131 21.17 -3.18 7.24
N LYS A 132 22.48 -3.10 7.49
CA LYS A 132 23.04 -2.44 8.68
C LYS A 132 22.61 -0.99 8.85
N THR A 133 22.56 -0.23 7.76
CA THR A 133 22.24 1.21 7.76
C THR A 133 20.77 1.52 7.99
N ARG A 134 19.86 0.55 7.81
CA ARG A 134 18.42 0.73 8.01
C ARG A 134 17.99 0.25 9.39
N GLU A 135 17.08 0.95 10.02
CA GLU A 135 16.50 0.60 11.31
C GLU A 135 15.10 0.02 11.20
N LEU A 136 14.32 0.51 10.22
CA LEU A 136 12.92 0.23 10.09
C LEU A 136 12.54 -0.03 8.64
N ASP A 137 11.74 -1.06 8.36
CA ASP A 137 11.05 -1.24 7.10
C ASP A 137 9.54 -1.15 7.34
N LEU A 138 8.89 -0.17 6.74
CA LEU A 138 7.45 0.08 6.84
C LEU A 138 6.69 -0.69 5.76
N SER A 139 5.41 -0.98 5.99
CA SER A 139 4.51 -1.31 4.89
C SER A 139 4.45 -0.14 3.90
N LYS A 140 4.17 -0.42 2.63
CA LYS A 140 4.15 0.62 1.58
C LYS A 140 3.13 1.73 1.89
N ARG A 141 1.95 1.37 2.39
CA ARG A 141 0.93 2.34 2.81
C ARG A 141 1.47 3.29 3.88
N ALA A 142 2.01 2.76 4.97
CA ALA A 142 2.55 3.57 6.06
C ALA A 142 3.66 4.51 5.60
N PHE A 143 4.57 4.01 4.75
CA PHE A 143 5.66 4.83 4.21
C PHE A 143 5.15 5.95 3.31
N MET A 144 4.22 5.65 2.38
CA MET A 144 3.70 6.62 1.41
C MET A 144 2.86 7.72 2.05
N GLU A 145 2.27 7.46 3.22
CA GLU A 145 1.49 8.46 3.97
C GLU A 145 2.36 9.56 4.56
N ILE A 146 3.56 9.22 5.04
CA ILE A 146 4.45 10.18 5.71
C ILE A 146 5.60 10.66 4.84
N THR A 147 5.82 10.09 3.65
CA THR A 147 6.92 10.53 2.80
C THR A 147 6.67 11.93 2.22
N LYS A 148 7.74 12.72 2.08
CA LYS A 148 7.70 14.00 1.37
C LYS A 148 7.71 13.81 -0.15
N SER A 149 8.41 12.78 -0.63
CA SER A 149 8.55 12.48 -2.05
C SER A 149 8.26 11.00 -2.31
N LYS A 150 7.27 10.73 -3.15
CA LYS A 150 6.87 9.35 -3.53
C LYS A 150 7.97 8.58 -4.30
N GLY A 151 8.93 9.28 -4.88
CA GLY A 151 10.08 8.67 -5.55
C GLY A 151 11.24 8.31 -4.63
N SER A 152 11.22 8.75 -3.36
CA SER A 152 12.23 8.39 -2.38
C SER A 152 11.99 6.98 -1.85
N GLY A 153 13.00 6.12 -1.92
CA GLY A 153 12.94 4.76 -1.36
C GLY A 153 13.25 4.69 0.13
N ALA A 154 13.67 5.79 0.75
CA ALA A 154 14.04 5.89 2.15
C ALA A 154 13.83 7.30 2.71
N MET A 155 13.72 7.39 4.04
CA MET A 155 13.61 8.66 4.76
C MET A 155 14.27 8.57 6.13
N LYS A 156 14.59 9.72 6.72
CA LYS A 156 14.98 9.83 8.14
C LYS A 156 13.75 10.02 9.00
N VAL A 157 13.68 9.26 10.08
CA VAL A 157 12.53 9.25 10.98
C VAL A 157 12.95 9.28 12.44
N THR A 158 12.08 9.83 13.27
CA THR A 158 12.11 9.66 14.72
C THR A 158 11.13 8.54 15.07
N ILE A 159 11.57 7.60 15.93
CA ILE A 159 10.80 6.46 16.41
C ILE A 159 10.52 6.65 17.89
N GLU A 160 9.26 6.53 18.26
CA GLU A 160 8.78 6.57 19.65
C GLU A 160 7.91 5.33 19.90
N THR A 161 8.07 4.68 21.05
CA THR A 161 7.21 3.56 21.45
C THR A 161 5.99 4.09 22.20
N ILE A 162 4.83 3.51 21.92
CA ILE A 162 3.60 3.81 22.65
C ILE A 162 3.56 2.90 23.88
N VAL A 163 3.44 3.50 25.05
CA VAL A 163 3.32 2.82 26.33
C VAL A 163 1.82 2.81 26.69
N GLU A 164 1.27 1.63 26.89
CA GLU A 164 -0.11 1.41 27.35
C GLU A 164 -0.16 1.53 28.87
#